data_11cb465e2bec407a465e05b5984e402d
#
_entry.id   11cb465e2bec407a465e05b5984e402d
#
_cell.length_a   1.000
_cell.length_b   1.000
_cell.length_c   1.000
_cell.angle_alpha   90.00
_cell.angle_beta   90.00
_cell.angle_gamma   90.00
#
_symmetry.space_group_name_H-M   'P 1'
#
loop_
_entity.id
_entity.type
_entity.pdbx_description
1 polymer ?
#
loop_
_entity_poly.entity_id
_entity_poly.type
_entity_poly.pdbx_seq_one_letter_code
_entity_poly.pdbx_strand_id
1 'polypeptide(L)'
;MGSATGHAMTSHESRSGNRGILHLFAAATGWFAVAAWGAEPQVTEGFVNAPVAEVWRIFTTSEGFLATGAAQAEVRLAIGGEIRSHYNPQGKLGDAETIVNEILAYEPERMLTIRIKQAPASFPHRDAVAGTWTVLYFNPAGENMTHVRIVGLGYNDSPASQAMRKFFAEGNRWTLDHIAKPYWPKCKLCEKESG
;
A
#
# COMPACT_ATOMS: atom_id res chain seq x y z
N MET A 1 15.53 -28.95 -91.57
CA MET A 1 14.50 -28.24 -92.30
C MET A 1 14.08 -27.10 -91.40
N GLY A 2 14.54 -25.98 -91.61
CA GLY A 2 14.24 -24.88 -92.48
C GLY A 2 13.77 -23.76 -91.61
N SER A 3 14.47 -22.80 -91.50
CA SER A 3 14.64 -21.51 -92.17
C SER A 3 13.99 -20.41 -91.32
N ALA A 4 14.72 -19.51 -90.76
CA ALA A 4 15.31 -18.28 -91.24
C ALA A 4 14.33 -17.10 -91.36
N THR A 5 14.85 -16.00 -90.96
CA THR A 5 14.63 -14.59 -91.28
C THR A 5 13.80 -13.81 -90.26
N GLY A 6 14.21 -12.73 -89.67
CA GLY A 6 15.12 -11.70 -90.05
C GLY A 6 14.44 -10.34 -89.93
N HIS A 7 15.19 -9.34 -89.52
CA HIS A 7 14.90 -7.91 -89.65
C HIS A 7 14.07 -7.29 -88.48
N ALA A 8 14.34 -6.19 -87.97
CA ALA A 8 15.32 -5.11 -87.98
C ALA A 8 14.79 -3.96 -87.17
N MET A 9 15.68 -3.37 -86.37
CA MET A 9 15.72 -1.97 -85.98
C MET A 9 14.44 -1.14 -86.02
N THR A 10 14.12 -0.50 -84.90
CA THR A 10 14.18 0.97 -84.82
C THR A 10 14.13 1.43 -83.33
N SER A 11 15.08 2.26 -83.04
CA SER A 11 15.21 3.07 -81.86
C SER A 11 14.08 4.08 -81.73
N HIS A 12 13.52 4.23 -80.53
CA HIS A 12 12.93 5.51 -80.13
C HIS A 12 13.17 5.73 -78.63
N GLU A 13 14.06 6.68 -78.38
CA GLU A 13 14.17 7.35 -77.11
C GLU A 13 12.85 8.06 -76.81
N SER A 14 12.37 7.87 -75.58
CA SER A 14 11.49 8.87 -75.02
C SER A 14 11.72 8.94 -73.51
N ARG A 15 12.09 10.12 -73.16
CA ARG A 15 12.32 10.67 -71.80
C ARG A 15 11.13 10.53 -70.94
N SER A 16 11.49 10.62 -69.69
CA SER A 16 10.76 11.37 -68.65
C SER A 16 9.88 10.60 -67.66
N GLY A 17 10.19 10.86 -66.41
CA GLY A 17 9.16 10.88 -65.39
C GLY A 17 9.51 10.16 -64.14
N ASN A 18 10.60 10.55 -63.51
CA ASN A 18 10.83 10.21 -62.10
C ASN A 18 9.80 10.96 -61.26
N ARG A 19 8.67 10.31 -60.98
CA ARG A 19 7.71 10.77 -59.98
C ARG A 19 8.01 10.04 -58.70
N GLY A 20 8.84 10.66 -57.86
CA GLY A 20 9.06 10.26 -56.49
C GLY A 20 7.74 10.28 -55.72
N ILE A 21 7.26 9.10 -55.37
CA ILE A 21 6.15 8.95 -54.40
C ILE A 21 6.74 9.18 -53.01
N LEU A 22 6.50 10.38 -52.50
CA LEU A 22 6.83 10.75 -51.13
C LEU A 22 5.83 10.03 -50.22
N HIS A 23 6.23 8.89 -49.65
CA HIS A 23 5.46 8.23 -48.60
C HIS A 23 5.61 9.07 -47.34
N LEU A 24 4.60 9.88 -47.04
CA LEU A 24 4.41 10.47 -45.72
C LEU A 24 4.09 9.34 -44.74
N PHE A 25 5.08 8.89 -43.99
CA PHE A 25 4.84 8.12 -42.75
C PHE A 25 4.31 9.09 -41.69
N ALA A 26 2.99 9.16 -41.55
CA ALA A 26 2.37 9.78 -40.39
C ALA A 26 2.70 8.89 -39.18
N ALA A 27 3.70 9.26 -38.38
CA ALA A 27 3.96 8.66 -37.10
C ALA A 27 2.80 9.04 -36.18
N ALA A 28 1.83 8.16 -36.05
CA ALA A 28 0.82 8.26 -35.00
C ALA A 28 1.51 7.98 -33.64
N THR A 29 1.96 9.04 -32.98
CA THR A 29 2.36 8.99 -31.57
C THR A 29 1.09 8.77 -30.76
N GLY A 30 0.73 7.50 -30.59
CA GLY A 30 -0.28 7.09 -29.63
C GLY A 30 0.19 7.45 -28.22
N TRP A 31 -0.39 8.50 -27.65
CA TRP A 31 -0.29 8.76 -26.22
C TRP A 31 -1.05 7.64 -25.51
N PHE A 32 -0.34 6.63 -25.06
CA PHE A 32 -0.88 5.72 -24.08
C PHE A 32 -1.11 6.52 -22.81
N ALA A 33 -2.36 6.93 -22.58
CA ALA A 33 -2.78 7.40 -21.28
C ALA A 33 -2.58 6.21 -20.33
N VAL A 34 -1.52 6.26 -19.52
CA VAL A 34 -1.36 5.37 -18.38
C VAL A 34 -2.53 5.72 -17.47
N ALA A 35 -3.54 4.86 -17.45
CA ALA A 35 -4.63 5.00 -16.49
C ALA A 35 -3.98 5.04 -15.11
N ALA A 36 -4.09 6.17 -14.43
CA ALA A 36 -3.62 6.33 -13.06
C ALA A 36 -4.41 5.34 -12.20
N TRP A 37 -3.78 4.27 -11.79
CA TRP A 37 -4.35 3.25 -10.94
C TRP A 37 -4.40 3.81 -9.51
N GLY A 38 -5.53 4.43 -9.17
CA GLY A 38 -5.81 4.90 -7.82
C GLY A 38 -4.87 5.98 -7.29
N ALA A 39 -5.24 6.62 -6.19
CA ALA A 39 -4.32 7.52 -5.48
C ALA A 39 -3.11 6.74 -4.95
N GLU A 40 -1.95 7.44 -4.88
CA GLU A 40 -0.72 6.84 -4.35
C GLU A 40 -0.94 6.23 -2.96
N PRO A 41 -0.24 5.11 -2.64
CA PRO A 41 -0.30 4.51 -1.33
C PRO A 41 0.01 5.52 -0.21
N GLN A 42 -0.71 5.43 0.91
CA GLN A 42 -0.34 6.13 2.13
C GLN A 42 0.71 5.30 2.85
N VAL A 43 1.90 5.82 3.07
CA VAL A 43 3.00 5.13 3.72
C VAL A 43 3.34 5.82 5.03
N THR A 44 3.38 5.04 6.12
CA THR A 44 3.94 5.44 7.42
C THR A 44 4.96 4.38 7.82
N GLU A 45 6.14 4.80 8.23
CA GLU A 45 7.20 3.86 8.63
C GLU A 45 8.00 4.39 9.81
N GLY A 46 8.61 3.48 10.55
CA GLY A 46 9.40 3.78 11.73
C GLY A 46 10.16 2.56 12.23
N PHE A 47 11.00 2.77 13.25
CA PHE A 47 11.79 1.72 13.86
C PHE A 47 11.30 1.44 15.28
N VAL A 48 11.29 0.16 15.65
CA VAL A 48 11.05 -0.32 17.01
C VAL A 48 12.31 -1.07 17.46
N ASN A 49 12.89 -0.69 18.59
CA ASN A 49 14.10 -1.33 19.13
C ASN A 49 13.76 -2.65 19.83
N ALA A 50 13.19 -3.56 19.09
CA ALA A 50 12.82 -4.91 19.49
C ALA A 50 13.01 -5.89 18.31
N PRO A 51 13.25 -7.19 18.59
CA PRO A 51 13.30 -8.24 17.57
C PRO A 51 11.98 -8.32 16.77
N VAL A 52 12.06 -8.71 15.51
CA VAL A 52 10.88 -8.81 14.62
C VAL A 52 9.79 -9.70 15.19
N ALA A 53 10.14 -10.80 15.84
CA ALA A 53 9.16 -11.71 16.47
C ALA A 53 8.35 -11.01 17.58
N GLU A 54 8.96 -10.13 18.35
CA GLU A 54 8.29 -9.36 19.40
C GLU A 54 7.36 -8.31 18.79
N VAL A 55 7.83 -7.55 17.79
CA VAL A 55 7.01 -6.56 17.08
C VAL A 55 5.84 -7.23 16.35
N TRP A 56 6.06 -8.39 15.74
CA TRP A 56 5.02 -9.20 15.12
C TRP A 56 3.91 -9.55 16.11
N ARG A 57 4.27 -10.00 17.32
CA ARG A 57 3.30 -10.34 18.37
C ARG A 57 2.43 -9.16 18.79
N ILE A 58 2.95 -7.91 18.73
CA ILE A 58 2.15 -6.70 19.01
C ILE A 58 0.91 -6.66 18.13
N PHE A 59 1.02 -7.02 16.85
CA PHE A 59 -0.09 -6.91 15.90
C PHE A 59 -0.91 -8.19 15.73
N THR A 60 -0.43 -9.32 16.26
CA THR A 60 -1.00 -10.65 15.94
C THR A 60 -1.49 -11.44 17.15
N THR A 61 -1.39 -10.88 18.34
CA THR A 61 -1.95 -11.48 19.56
C THR A 61 -2.87 -10.49 20.27
N SER A 62 -3.87 -11.01 21.00
CA SER A 62 -4.81 -10.16 21.74
C SER A 62 -4.10 -9.31 22.79
N GLU A 63 -3.17 -9.90 23.52
CA GLU A 63 -2.35 -9.23 24.53
C GLU A 63 -1.44 -8.16 23.88
N GLY A 64 -0.72 -8.54 22.82
CA GLY A 64 0.18 -7.64 22.12
C GLY A 64 -0.54 -6.44 21.55
N PHE A 65 -1.74 -6.62 21.00
CA PHE A 65 -2.50 -5.54 20.36
C PHE A 65 -2.88 -4.42 21.33
N LEU A 66 -2.92 -4.67 22.64
CA LEU A 66 -3.12 -3.62 23.64
C LEU A 66 -1.99 -2.57 23.62
N ALA A 67 -0.78 -2.97 23.22
CA ALA A 67 0.34 -2.04 23.06
C ALA A 67 0.12 -1.01 21.94
N THR A 68 -0.85 -1.20 21.05
CA THR A 68 -1.26 -0.19 20.07
C THR A 68 -2.13 0.92 20.66
N GLY A 69 -2.38 0.90 21.97
CA GLY A 69 -3.25 1.83 22.68
C GLY A 69 -4.71 1.38 22.79
N ALA A 70 -5.06 0.20 22.27
CA ALA A 70 -6.39 -0.37 22.46
C ALA A 70 -6.63 -0.71 23.93
N ALA A 71 -7.81 -0.37 24.46
CA ALA A 71 -8.22 -0.74 25.82
C ALA A 71 -8.64 -2.22 25.91
N GLN A 72 -9.17 -2.77 24.81
CA GLN A 72 -9.57 -4.16 24.68
C GLN A 72 -9.22 -4.64 23.27
N ALA A 73 -8.76 -5.88 23.15
CA ALA A 73 -8.48 -6.50 21.86
C ALA A 73 -8.73 -8.01 21.88
N GLU A 74 -9.17 -8.54 20.76
CA GLU A 74 -9.28 -9.96 20.46
C GLU A 74 -8.72 -10.20 19.06
N VAL A 75 -7.73 -11.08 18.93
CA VAL A 75 -7.08 -11.41 17.66
C VAL A 75 -7.23 -12.89 17.38
N ARG A 76 -7.83 -13.20 16.24
CA ARG A 76 -7.85 -14.55 15.67
C ARG A 76 -6.99 -14.55 14.40
N LEU A 77 -5.72 -14.91 14.58
CA LEU A 77 -4.73 -14.93 13.48
C LEU A 77 -5.00 -16.11 12.53
N ALA A 78 -5.78 -15.86 11.53
CA ALA A 78 -6.09 -16.79 10.42
C ALA A 78 -6.51 -15.96 9.19
N ILE A 79 -6.39 -16.48 7.99
CA ILE A 79 -7.01 -15.87 6.80
C ILE A 79 -8.52 -15.89 7.00
N GLY A 80 -9.18 -14.73 6.81
CA GLY A 80 -10.58 -14.50 7.17
C GLY A 80 -10.82 -14.40 8.68
N GLY A 81 -9.75 -14.45 9.50
CA GLY A 81 -9.82 -14.11 10.91
C GLY A 81 -9.97 -12.63 11.16
N GLU A 82 -10.13 -12.23 12.40
CA GLU A 82 -10.43 -10.85 12.77
C GLU A 82 -9.50 -10.34 13.86
N ILE A 83 -9.18 -9.05 13.77
CA ILE A 83 -8.65 -8.25 14.86
C ILE A 83 -9.78 -7.33 15.31
N ARG A 84 -10.32 -7.55 16.48
CA ARG A 84 -11.33 -6.72 17.11
C ARG A 84 -10.67 -5.85 18.16
N SER A 85 -10.91 -4.57 18.15
CA SER A 85 -10.34 -3.65 19.13
C SER A 85 -11.33 -2.58 19.54
N HIS A 86 -11.17 -2.10 20.77
CA HIS A 86 -11.95 -1.02 21.35
C HIS A 86 -11.02 -0.08 22.10
N TYR A 87 -11.12 1.23 21.82
CA TYR A 87 -10.20 2.24 22.42
C TYR A 87 -10.78 2.93 23.66
N ASN A 88 -12.10 2.81 23.89
CA ASN A 88 -12.72 3.29 25.13
C ASN A 88 -12.69 2.16 26.18
N PRO A 89 -12.06 2.36 27.37
CA PRO A 89 -12.02 1.34 28.41
C PRO A 89 -13.41 1.00 29.00
N GLN A 90 -14.41 1.88 28.89
CA GLN A 90 -15.79 1.64 29.30
C GLN A 90 -16.65 0.99 28.21
N GLY A 91 -16.14 0.86 26.98
CA GLY A 91 -16.82 0.18 25.89
C GLY A 91 -16.75 -1.33 26.02
N LYS A 92 -17.39 -2.04 25.10
CA LYS A 92 -17.41 -3.49 25.07
C LYS A 92 -17.12 -4.00 23.67
N LEU A 93 -16.22 -4.98 23.55
CA LEU A 93 -15.99 -5.64 22.27
C LEU A 93 -17.30 -6.23 21.72
N GLY A 94 -17.60 -5.88 20.46
CA GLY A 94 -18.83 -6.27 19.78
C GLY A 94 -19.91 -5.19 19.76
N ASP A 95 -19.73 -4.07 20.46
CA ASP A 95 -20.62 -2.91 20.32
C ASP A 95 -20.39 -2.13 19.01
N ALA A 96 -21.17 -1.08 18.79
CA ALA A 96 -21.11 -0.27 17.57
C ALA A 96 -19.80 0.54 17.40
N GLU A 97 -19.02 0.71 18.48
CA GLU A 97 -17.74 1.42 18.50
C GLU A 97 -16.54 0.48 18.36
N THR A 98 -16.79 -0.84 18.27
CA THR A 98 -15.74 -1.81 18.01
C THR A 98 -15.19 -1.67 16.60
N ILE A 99 -13.87 -1.58 16.47
CA ILE A 99 -13.18 -1.72 15.18
C ILE A 99 -13.00 -3.22 14.90
N VAL A 100 -13.43 -3.67 13.73
CA VAL A 100 -13.19 -5.02 13.25
C VAL A 100 -12.36 -4.95 11.97
N ASN A 101 -11.14 -5.45 12.03
CA ASN A 101 -10.30 -5.66 10.87
C ASN A 101 -10.30 -7.14 10.50
N GLU A 102 -10.60 -7.44 9.24
CA GLU A 102 -10.46 -8.77 8.67
C GLU A 102 -9.04 -9.01 8.20
N ILE A 103 -8.46 -10.15 8.53
CA ILE A 103 -7.14 -10.56 8.07
C ILE A 103 -7.27 -11.17 6.66
N LEU A 104 -6.68 -10.51 5.67
CA LEU A 104 -6.73 -10.93 4.27
C LEU A 104 -5.59 -11.88 3.90
N ALA A 105 -4.40 -11.63 4.44
CA ALA A 105 -3.21 -12.43 4.22
C ALA A 105 -2.18 -12.15 5.32
N TYR A 106 -1.29 -13.09 5.57
CA TYR A 106 -0.12 -12.86 6.41
C TYR A 106 1.01 -13.84 6.06
N GLU A 107 2.23 -13.39 6.28
CA GLU A 107 3.43 -14.21 6.35
C GLU A 107 4.06 -13.94 7.72
N PRO A 108 4.24 -14.97 8.58
CA PRO A 108 4.74 -14.77 9.94
C PRO A 108 6.02 -13.96 9.98
N GLU A 109 6.06 -12.98 10.87
CA GLU A 109 7.20 -12.08 11.11
C GLU A 109 7.63 -11.22 9.89
N ARG A 110 6.82 -11.22 8.81
CA ARG A 110 7.12 -10.47 7.60
C ARG A 110 6.02 -9.52 7.17
N MET A 111 4.79 -9.99 7.15
CA MET A 111 3.70 -9.21 6.57
C MET A 111 2.34 -9.58 7.18
N LEU A 112 1.50 -8.57 7.38
CA LEU A 112 0.09 -8.71 7.75
C LEU A 112 -0.75 -7.79 6.87
N THR A 113 -1.77 -8.32 6.20
CA THR A 113 -2.71 -7.54 5.40
C THR A 113 -4.08 -7.61 6.05
N ILE A 114 -4.65 -6.44 6.28
CA ILE A 114 -5.98 -6.28 6.91
C ILE A 114 -6.85 -5.31 6.12
N ARG A 115 -8.15 -5.45 6.27
CA ARG A 115 -9.13 -4.43 5.87
C ARG A 115 -10.15 -4.19 6.96
N ILE A 116 -10.67 -2.97 7.04
CA ILE A 116 -11.74 -2.64 7.96
C ILE A 116 -13.03 -3.32 7.48
N LYS A 117 -13.56 -4.24 8.29
CA LYS A 117 -14.86 -4.88 8.11
C LYS A 117 -15.95 -4.10 8.84
N GLN A 118 -15.65 -3.54 10.01
CA GLN A 118 -16.49 -2.64 10.76
C GLN A 118 -15.67 -1.46 11.27
N ALA A 119 -16.06 -0.25 10.87
CA ALA A 119 -15.57 0.98 11.48
C ALA A 119 -16.49 1.38 12.64
N PRO A 120 -15.99 2.10 13.67
CA PRO A 120 -16.82 2.65 14.75
C PRO A 120 -18.00 3.46 14.24
N ALA A 121 -19.12 3.43 14.95
CA ALA A 121 -20.28 4.23 14.58
C ALA A 121 -19.97 5.73 14.57
N SER A 122 -19.08 6.19 15.47
CA SER A 122 -18.60 7.57 15.57
C SER A 122 -17.55 7.94 14.52
N PHE A 123 -17.02 6.98 13.72
CA PHE A 123 -15.96 7.27 12.76
C PHE A 123 -16.47 8.16 11.61
N PRO A 124 -15.88 9.37 11.42
CA PRO A 124 -16.42 10.36 10.50
C PRO A 124 -16.28 9.98 9.01
N HIS A 125 -15.43 8.97 8.70
CA HIS A 125 -15.12 8.58 7.33
C HIS A 125 -15.60 7.17 6.99
N ARG A 126 -16.66 6.67 7.66
CA ARG A 126 -17.16 5.29 7.49
C ARG A 126 -17.45 4.91 6.05
N ASP A 127 -18.03 5.83 5.29
CA ASP A 127 -18.43 5.57 3.89
C ASP A 127 -17.21 5.49 2.94
N ALA A 128 -16.05 5.99 3.39
CA ALA A 128 -14.82 5.98 2.59
C ALA A 128 -13.95 4.74 2.85
N VAL A 129 -14.24 3.89 3.84
CA VAL A 129 -13.40 2.71 4.15
C VAL A 129 -13.54 1.60 3.12
N ALA A 130 -14.66 1.56 2.40
CA ALA A 130 -14.90 0.55 1.38
C ALA A 130 -13.84 0.63 0.26
N GLY A 131 -13.26 -0.50 -0.10
CA GLY A 131 -12.21 -0.58 -1.13
C GLY A 131 -10.80 -0.25 -0.63
N THR A 132 -10.62 0.05 0.66
CA THR A 132 -9.29 0.26 1.25
C THR A 132 -8.81 -0.95 2.04
N TRP A 133 -7.49 -1.13 2.07
CA TRP A 133 -6.84 -2.12 2.92
C TRP A 133 -5.47 -1.63 3.37
N THR A 134 -4.92 -2.28 4.37
CA THR A 134 -3.62 -1.92 4.95
C THR A 134 -2.69 -3.13 4.91
N VAL A 135 -1.46 -2.91 4.51
CA VAL A 135 -0.38 -3.89 4.59
C VAL A 135 0.66 -3.39 5.58
N LEU A 136 0.95 -4.22 6.58
CA LEU A 136 2.03 -4.01 7.53
C LEU A 136 3.21 -4.91 7.13
N TYR A 137 4.39 -4.33 6.98
CA TYR A 137 5.64 -5.05 6.75
C TYR A 137 6.52 -4.94 7.98
N PHE A 138 7.18 -6.05 8.32
CA PHE A 138 8.08 -6.18 9.45
C PHE A 138 9.44 -6.62 8.92
N ASN A 139 10.41 -5.70 8.87
CA ASN A 139 11.72 -5.97 8.31
C ASN A 139 12.77 -5.92 9.43
N PRO A 140 13.52 -7.00 9.66
CA PRO A 140 14.66 -6.95 10.58
C PRO A 140 15.64 -5.86 10.14
N ALA A 141 16.00 -4.97 11.05
CA ALA A 141 16.98 -3.90 10.84
C ALA A 141 18.22 -4.05 11.75
N GLY A 142 18.37 -5.21 12.36
CA GLY A 142 19.38 -5.63 13.31
C GLY A 142 18.81 -6.72 14.21
N GLU A 143 19.62 -7.25 15.14
CA GLU A 143 19.15 -8.30 16.06
C GLU A 143 17.99 -7.84 16.95
N ASN A 144 18.04 -6.59 17.40
CA ASN A 144 17.07 -6.00 18.32
C ASN A 144 16.43 -4.74 17.73
N MET A 145 16.22 -4.70 16.42
CA MET A 145 15.57 -3.58 15.77
C MET A 145 14.74 -4.05 14.58
N THR A 146 13.51 -3.57 14.51
CA THR A 146 12.57 -3.86 13.43
C THR A 146 12.16 -2.56 12.75
N HIS A 147 12.28 -2.51 11.43
CA HIS A 147 11.66 -1.49 10.59
C HIS A 147 10.23 -1.92 10.28
N VAL A 148 9.26 -1.16 10.76
CA VAL A 148 7.83 -1.36 10.49
C VAL A 148 7.39 -0.37 9.43
N ARG A 149 6.72 -0.88 8.39
CA ARG A 149 6.17 -0.06 7.31
C ARG A 149 4.69 -0.37 7.15
N ILE A 150 3.84 0.61 7.33
CA ILE A 150 2.37 0.53 7.22
C ILE A 150 1.97 1.20 5.91
N VAL A 151 1.33 0.45 5.02
CA VAL A 151 0.94 0.90 3.67
C VAL A 151 -0.58 0.81 3.54
N GLY A 152 -1.24 1.96 3.51
CA GLY A 152 -2.67 2.07 3.19
C GLY A 152 -2.87 2.18 1.69
N LEU A 153 -3.78 1.38 1.17
CA LEU A 153 -4.05 1.21 -0.26
C LEU A 153 -5.55 1.38 -0.55
N GLY A 154 -5.89 1.60 -1.83
CA GLY A 154 -7.28 1.70 -2.28
C GLY A 154 -7.92 3.08 -2.07
N TYR A 155 -7.14 4.11 -1.73
CA TYR A 155 -7.62 5.49 -1.71
C TYR A 155 -7.94 5.98 -3.11
N ASN A 156 -8.83 6.98 -3.19
CA ASN A 156 -9.19 7.66 -4.44
C ASN A 156 -9.18 9.19 -4.23
N ASP A 157 -9.45 9.95 -5.30
CA ASP A 157 -9.35 11.41 -5.29
C ASP A 157 -10.58 12.11 -4.65
N SER A 158 -11.57 11.36 -4.13
CA SER A 158 -12.70 11.99 -3.45
C SER A 158 -12.25 12.70 -2.18
N PRO A 159 -12.88 13.86 -1.81
CA PRO A 159 -12.54 14.58 -0.59
C PRO A 159 -12.64 13.71 0.67
N ALA A 160 -13.62 12.82 0.75
CA ALA A 160 -13.81 11.90 1.88
C ALA A 160 -12.65 10.89 1.97
N SER A 161 -12.21 10.31 0.84
CA SER A 161 -11.10 9.37 0.79
C SER A 161 -9.77 10.05 1.16
N GLN A 162 -9.55 11.28 0.68
CA GLN A 162 -8.34 12.04 1.02
C GLN A 162 -8.32 12.49 2.50
N ALA A 163 -9.46 12.86 3.07
CA ALA A 163 -9.58 13.16 4.49
C ALA A 163 -9.30 11.92 5.35
N MET A 164 -9.86 10.76 4.97
CA MET A 164 -9.59 9.48 5.61
C MET A 164 -8.11 9.08 5.49
N ARG A 165 -7.48 9.28 4.32
CA ARG A 165 -6.05 9.02 4.09
C ARG A 165 -5.18 9.81 5.07
N LYS A 166 -5.49 11.09 5.29
CA LYS A 166 -4.81 11.95 6.26
C LYS A 166 -5.02 11.44 7.69
N PHE A 167 -6.25 11.10 8.05
CA PHE A 167 -6.57 10.55 9.37
C PHE A 167 -5.74 9.29 9.67
N PHE A 168 -5.65 8.35 8.74
CA PHE A 168 -4.85 7.14 8.93
C PHE A 168 -3.34 7.41 8.91
N ALA A 169 -2.85 8.41 8.18
CA ALA A 169 -1.44 8.80 8.24
C ALA A 169 -1.05 9.25 9.66
N GLU A 170 -1.89 10.07 10.29
CA GLU A 170 -1.70 10.55 11.65
C GLU A 170 -1.86 9.42 12.69
N GLY A 171 -2.90 8.60 12.55
CA GLY A 171 -3.15 7.45 13.43
C GLY A 171 -2.05 6.39 13.36
N ASN A 172 -1.57 6.06 12.17
CA ASN A 172 -0.47 5.12 11.99
C ASN A 172 0.84 5.64 12.59
N ARG A 173 1.12 6.95 12.45
CA ARG A 173 2.29 7.58 13.09
C ARG A 173 2.19 7.46 14.62
N TRP A 174 1.03 7.84 15.17
CA TRP A 174 0.80 7.72 16.60
C TRP A 174 0.98 6.28 17.09
N THR A 175 0.44 5.29 16.36
CA THR A 175 0.59 3.87 16.70
C THR A 175 2.06 3.45 16.71
N LEU A 176 2.83 3.79 15.68
CA LEU A 176 4.26 3.45 15.62
C LEU A 176 5.05 4.08 16.75
N ASP A 177 4.81 5.35 17.06
CA ASP A 177 5.48 6.05 18.17
C ASP A 177 5.08 5.42 19.51
N HIS A 178 3.81 5.04 19.67
CA HIS A 178 3.30 4.42 20.90
C HIS A 178 3.91 3.05 21.16
N ILE A 179 3.97 2.17 20.17
CA ILE A 179 4.59 0.84 20.29
C ILE A 179 6.11 0.89 20.42
N ALA A 180 6.77 1.93 19.88
CA ALA A 180 8.21 2.08 19.98
C ALA A 180 8.65 2.63 21.35
N LYS A 181 7.82 3.42 22.01
CA LYS A 181 8.15 4.13 23.25
C LYS A 181 8.70 3.23 24.38
N PRO A 182 8.14 2.03 24.67
CA PRO A 182 8.66 1.12 25.70
C PRO A 182 10.09 0.64 25.43
N TYR A 183 10.53 0.66 24.17
CA TYR A 183 11.83 0.19 23.70
C TYR A 183 12.85 1.31 23.51
N TRP A 184 12.47 2.56 23.77
CA TRP A 184 13.42 3.66 23.70
C TRP A 184 14.50 3.51 24.77
N PRO A 185 15.76 3.82 24.44
CA PRO A 185 16.82 3.82 25.45
C PRO A 185 16.41 4.77 26.58
N LYS A 186 16.37 4.25 27.80
CA LYS A 186 16.17 5.11 28.97
C LYS A 186 17.31 6.12 29.02
N CYS A 187 16.99 7.41 29.00
CA CYS A 187 17.96 8.48 29.09
C CYS A 187 18.56 8.50 30.52
N LYS A 188 19.70 7.85 30.72
CA LYS A 188 20.41 7.81 32.02
C LYS A 188 20.76 9.23 32.55
N LEU A 189 20.79 10.23 31.70
CA LEU A 189 21.03 11.63 32.09
C LEU A 189 19.73 12.35 32.54
N CYS A 190 18.58 11.91 32.04
CA CYS A 190 17.28 12.53 32.40
C CYS A 190 16.76 12.05 33.79
N GLU A 191 17.24 10.90 34.29
CA GLU A 191 16.89 10.39 35.62
C GLU A 191 17.55 11.19 36.75
N LYS A 192 18.60 11.98 36.46
CA LYS A 192 19.31 12.77 37.49
C LYS A 192 18.69 14.13 37.80
N GLU A 193 17.72 14.61 37.01
CA GLU A 193 17.06 15.91 37.27
C GLU A 193 15.74 15.80 38.01
N SER A 194 15.29 14.58 38.37
CA SER A 194 14.03 14.34 39.08
C SER A 194 14.21 13.86 40.53
N GLY A 195 15.40 14.04 41.11
CA GLY A 195 15.72 13.68 42.49
C GLY A 195 15.92 14.89 43.41
#